data_7e00a4d7f1a7b5a7b18bb30abc4c6334
#
_entry.id   7e00a4d7f1a7b5a7b18bb30abc4c6334
#
_cell.length_a   1.000
_cell.length_b   1.000
_cell.length_c   1.000
_cell.angle_alpha   90.00
_cell.angle_beta   90.00
_cell.angle_gamma   90.00
#
_symmetry.space_group_name_H-M   'P 1'
#
loop_
_entity.id
_entity.type
_entity.pdbx_description
1 polymer ?
#
loop_
_entity_poly.entity_id
_entity_poly.type
_entity_poly.pdbx_seq_one_letter_code
_entity_poly.pdbx_strand_id
1 'polypeptide(L)'
;GLPEHIFNDRELESYGEANYLKGGVVYSDAVTTVSPSYANEIMTQEGGEGLDGLMRARKNSLYGILNGIDYDEFNPETDPYIEANFTSKNVMSVKKKDKAALQKELGLPVREDAFVIGVVSRMTEQKGFDLISYILDDMVTKLDVQLVILGTGENKYENVFHHFHSQYPDKVSAYIGYSEARAHKIYASADAFLM
;
A
#
# COMPACT_ATOMS: atom_id res chain seq x y z
N GLY A 1 -5.20 -27.59 -25.68
CA GLY A 1 -6.15 -26.59 -25.20
C GLY A 1 -7.09 -27.19 -24.17
N LEU A 2 -7.87 -26.39 -23.50
CA LEU A 2 -8.91 -26.87 -22.59
C LEU A 2 -10.06 -27.49 -23.40
N PRO A 3 -10.76 -28.49 -22.86
CA PRO A 3 -11.91 -29.11 -23.55
C PRO A 3 -13.05 -28.10 -23.75
N GLU A 4 -13.72 -28.12 -24.89
CA GLU A 4 -14.82 -27.17 -25.20
C GLU A 4 -16.00 -27.28 -24.22
N HIS A 5 -16.26 -28.46 -23.66
CA HIS A 5 -17.39 -28.67 -22.76
C HIS A 5 -17.31 -27.90 -21.44
N ILE A 6 -16.10 -27.43 -21.01
CA ILE A 6 -15.96 -26.59 -19.81
C ILE A 6 -16.26 -25.12 -20.07
N PHE A 7 -16.42 -24.70 -21.32
CA PHE A 7 -16.84 -23.37 -21.68
C PHE A 7 -18.34 -23.23 -21.57
N ASN A 8 -18.82 -23.11 -20.34
CA ASN A 8 -20.22 -22.94 -19.99
C ASN A 8 -20.35 -22.02 -18.77
N ASP A 9 -21.56 -21.56 -18.49
CA ASP A 9 -21.89 -20.58 -17.44
C ASP A 9 -21.64 -21.08 -16.00
N ARG A 10 -21.46 -22.38 -15.80
CA ARG A 10 -21.16 -22.97 -14.48
C ARG A 10 -19.66 -23.08 -14.20
N GLU A 11 -18.83 -23.07 -15.23
CA GLU A 11 -17.41 -23.40 -15.12
C GLU A 11 -16.50 -22.25 -15.58
N LEU A 12 -16.30 -22.08 -16.87
CA LEU A 12 -15.28 -21.18 -17.39
C LEU A 12 -15.84 -19.90 -18.03
N GLU A 13 -17.06 -19.99 -18.60
CA GLU A 13 -17.66 -18.88 -19.31
C GLU A 13 -18.17 -17.79 -18.34
N SER A 14 -17.93 -16.51 -18.67
CA SER A 14 -18.48 -15.33 -17.98
C SER A 14 -18.68 -14.23 -19.00
N TYR A 15 -19.92 -13.79 -19.18
CA TYR A 15 -20.29 -12.72 -20.13
C TYR A 15 -19.84 -12.97 -21.57
N GLY A 16 -19.84 -14.23 -22.03
CA GLY A 16 -19.44 -14.64 -23.39
C GLY A 16 -17.94 -14.86 -23.57
N GLU A 17 -17.14 -14.66 -22.52
CA GLU A 17 -15.69 -14.82 -22.53
C GLU A 17 -15.20 -15.87 -21.55
N ALA A 18 -13.97 -16.36 -21.72
CA ALA A 18 -13.34 -17.29 -20.80
C ALA A 18 -12.78 -16.54 -19.57
N ASN A 19 -13.34 -16.80 -18.41
CA ASN A 19 -12.85 -16.27 -17.15
C ASN A 19 -12.03 -17.34 -16.40
N TYR A 20 -10.71 -17.23 -16.51
CA TYR A 20 -9.79 -18.19 -15.90
C TYR A 20 -9.79 -18.13 -14.37
N LEU A 21 -10.09 -16.98 -13.77
CA LEU A 21 -10.23 -16.86 -12.32
C LEU A 21 -11.45 -17.68 -11.85
N LYS A 22 -12.58 -17.54 -12.53
CA LYS A 22 -13.78 -18.35 -12.28
C LYS A 22 -13.48 -19.85 -12.40
N GLY A 23 -12.86 -20.26 -13.50
CA GLY A 23 -12.43 -21.63 -13.71
C GLY A 23 -11.51 -22.14 -12.59
N GLY A 24 -10.52 -21.35 -12.21
CA GLY A 24 -9.62 -21.67 -11.11
C GLY A 24 -10.37 -21.92 -9.80
N VAL A 25 -11.31 -21.05 -9.45
CA VAL A 25 -12.15 -21.21 -8.25
C VAL A 25 -13.05 -22.43 -8.32
N VAL A 26 -13.62 -22.73 -9.49
CA VAL A 26 -14.51 -23.89 -9.68
C VAL A 26 -13.76 -25.20 -9.45
N TYR A 27 -12.56 -25.33 -10.02
CA TYR A 27 -11.81 -26.58 -10.04
C TYR A 27 -10.80 -26.77 -8.91
N SER A 28 -10.59 -25.75 -8.05
CA SER A 28 -9.67 -25.87 -6.91
C SER A 28 -10.30 -26.66 -5.75
N ASP A 29 -9.49 -27.38 -4.99
CA ASP A 29 -9.92 -28.03 -3.75
C ASP A 29 -10.17 -27.00 -2.63
N ALA A 30 -9.34 -25.97 -2.56
CA ALA A 30 -9.43 -24.87 -1.61
C ALA A 30 -9.21 -23.53 -2.28
N VAL A 31 -9.93 -22.51 -1.85
CA VAL A 31 -9.79 -21.12 -2.28
C VAL A 31 -9.27 -20.31 -1.11
N THR A 32 -8.21 -19.56 -1.31
CA THR A 32 -7.66 -18.69 -0.27
C THR A 32 -7.70 -17.22 -0.69
N THR A 33 -7.89 -16.34 0.27
CA THR A 33 -7.80 -14.90 0.07
C THR A 33 -7.13 -14.23 1.26
N VAL A 34 -6.75 -12.96 1.10
CA VAL A 34 -6.11 -12.17 2.15
C VAL A 34 -7.16 -11.68 3.14
N SER A 35 -7.06 -12.11 4.38
CA SER A 35 -7.89 -11.76 5.52
C SER A 35 -9.26 -12.45 5.62
N PRO A 36 -9.66 -12.83 6.84
CA PRO A 36 -11.02 -13.38 7.10
C PRO A 36 -12.15 -12.39 6.76
N SER A 37 -11.92 -11.09 6.95
CA SER A 37 -12.90 -10.05 6.60
C SER A 37 -13.12 -9.99 5.10
N TYR A 38 -12.06 -10.03 4.31
CA TYR A 38 -12.15 -10.01 2.86
C TYR A 38 -12.78 -11.30 2.30
N ALA A 39 -12.56 -12.46 2.94
CA ALA A 39 -13.28 -13.69 2.59
C ALA A 39 -14.80 -13.54 2.71
N ASN A 40 -15.28 -12.75 3.68
CA ASN A 40 -16.71 -12.44 3.79
C ASN A 40 -17.14 -11.38 2.77
N GLU A 41 -16.31 -10.37 2.51
CA GLU A 41 -16.59 -9.28 1.58
C GLU A 41 -16.79 -9.78 0.15
N ILE A 42 -15.91 -10.66 -0.35
CA ILE A 42 -16.03 -11.22 -1.72
C ILE A 42 -17.24 -12.14 -1.92
N MET A 43 -17.94 -12.50 -0.87
CA MET A 43 -19.24 -13.20 -0.94
C MET A 43 -20.44 -12.24 -1.08
N THR A 44 -20.21 -10.92 -0.98
CA THR A 44 -21.23 -9.89 -1.20
C THR A 44 -21.29 -9.46 -2.67
N GLN A 45 -22.40 -8.89 -3.08
CA GLN A 45 -22.56 -8.41 -4.46
C GLN A 45 -21.56 -7.27 -4.79
N GLU A 46 -21.26 -6.42 -3.82
CA GLU A 46 -20.33 -5.29 -3.99
C GLU A 46 -18.87 -5.74 -4.06
N GLY A 47 -18.45 -6.64 -3.15
CA GLY A 47 -17.05 -7.08 -3.07
C GLY A 47 -16.71 -8.27 -3.97
N GLY A 48 -17.70 -8.97 -4.52
CA GLY A 48 -17.50 -10.19 -5.30
C GLY A 48 -17.21 -9.97 -6.78
N GLU A 49 -17.34 -8.75 -7.29
CA GLU A 49 -17.06 -8.38 -8.70
C GLU A 49 -17.67 -9.35 -9.72
N GLY A 50 -18.93 -9.75 -9.47
CA GLY A 50 -19.68 -10.69 -10.29
C GLY A 50 -19.38 -12.18 -10.03
N LEU A 51 -18.48 -12.51 -9.08
CA LEU A 51 -18.18 -13.87 -8.65
C LEU A 51 -18.73 -14.19 -7.24
N ASP A 52 -19.48 -13.28 -6.62
CA ASP A 52 -20.06 -13.42 -5.29
C ASP A 52 -20.90 -14.69 -5.12
N GLY A 53 -21.69 -15.04 -6.13
CA GLY A 53 -22.47 -16.29 -6.14
C GLY A 53 -21.59 -17.53 -6.08
N LEU A 54 -20.50 -17.55 -6.83
CA LEU A 54 -19.51 -18.62 -6.82
C LEU A 54 -18.79 -18.68 -5.47
N MET A 55 -18.36 -17.53 -4.92
CA MET A 55 -17.69 -17.47 -3.62
C MET A 55 -18.61 -17.97 -2.50
N ARG A 56 -19.91 -17.62 -2.52
CA ARG A 56 -20.90 -18.20 -1.59
C ARG A 56 -21.05 -19.71 -1.74
N ALA A 57 -21.07 -20.22 -2.97
CA ALA A 57 -21.14 -21.65 -3.22
C ALA A 57 -19.90 -22.39 -2.70
N ARG A 58 -18.76 -21.74 -2.71
CA ARG A 58 -17.45 -22.25 -2.23
C ARG A 58 -17.16 -21.92 -0.76
N LYS A 59 -18.10 -21.36 -0.02
CA LYS A 59 -17.92 -20.89 1.37
C LYS A 59 -17.20 -21.89 2.29
N ASN A 60 -17.48 -23.19 2.16
CA ASN A 60 -16.90 -24.24 3.01
C ASN A 60 -15.43 -24.56 2.66
N SER A 61 -14.95 -24.11 1.51
CA SER A 61 -13.58 -24.27 1.04
C SER A 61 -12.89 -22.92 0.77
N LEU A 62 -13.49 -21.82 1.22
CA LEU A 62 -12.93 -20.46 1.13
C LEU A 62 -12.32 -20.07 2.48
N TYR A 63 -11.05 -19.73 2.47
CA TYR A 63 -10.29 -19.40 3.67
C TYR A 63 -9.65 -18.01 3.55
N GLY A 64 -9.89 -17.15 4.54
CA GLY A 64 -9.22 -15.86 4.68
C GLY A 64 -7.97 -16.01 5.55
N ILE A 65 -6.81 -15.73 4.99
CA ILE A 65 -5.52 -15.86 5.67
C ILE A 65 -4.87 -14.48 5.77
N LEU A 66 -4.51 -14.04 6.99
CA LEU A 66 -3.77 -12.80 7.18
C LEU A 66 -2.34 -12.94 6.66
N ASN A 67 -1.85 -11.88 6.02
CA ASN A 67 -0.44 -11.82 5.67
C ASN A 67 0.43 -11.83 6.93
N GLY A 68 1.56 -12.53 6.84
CA GLY A 68 2.63 -12.44 7.82
C GLY A 68 3.49 -11.20 7.61
N ILE A 69 4.35 -10.95 8.56
CA ILE A 69 5.44 -9.97 8.47
C ILE A 69 6.74 -10.75 8.64
N ASP A 70 7.71 -10.49 7.78
CA ASP A 70 9.05 -11.02 7.94
C ASP A 70 9.76 -10.23 9.05
N TYR A 71 9.95 -10.87 10.20
CA TYR A 71 10.59 -10.25 11.36
C TYR A 71 12.11 -10.17 11.27
N ASP A 72 12.74 -10.82 10.31
CA ASP A 72 14.16 -10.67 10.06
C ASP A 72 14.42 -9.45 9.17
N GLU A 73 13.56 -9.23 8.17
CA GLU A 73 13.63 -8.09 7.26
C GLU A 73 13.12 -6.79 7.89
N PHE A 74 11.93 -6.82 8.50
CA PHE A 74 11.30 -5.63 9.11
C PHE A 74 11.54 -5.57 10.62
N ASN A 75 12.81 -5.62 11.02
CA ASN A 75 13.20 -5.54 12.42
C ASN A 75 14.00 -4.26 12.71
N PRO A 76 13.44 -3.26 13.39
CA PRO A 76 14.13 -2.01 13.67
C PRO A 76 15.37 -2.17 14.57
N GLU A 77 15.53 -3.31 15.24
CA GLU A 77 16.73 -3.59 16.07
C GLU A 77 17.94 -3.95 15.22
N THR A 78 17.74 -4.49 14.02
CA THR A 78 18.79 -5.01 13.15
C THR A 78 18.74 -4.47 11.72
N ASP A 79 17.79 -3.60 11.40
CA ASP A 79 17.60 -3.03 10.08
C ASP A 79 18.86 -2.28 9.60
N PRO A 80 19.47 -2.69 8.49
CA PRO A 80 20.70 -2.07 7.99
C PRO A 80 20.46 -0.74 7.26
N TYR A 81 19.23 -0.39 6.95
CA TYR A 81 18.87 0.78 6.15
C TYR A 81 18.61 2.05 6.96
N ILE A 82 18.29 1.91 8.25
CA ILE A 82 17.95 3.03 9.12
C ILE A 82 19.19 3.62 9.79
N GLU A 83 19.16 4.89 10.14
CA GLU A 83 20.31 5.62 10.72
C GLU A 83 20.63 5.12 12.13
N ALA A 84 19.60 4.81 12.93
CA ALA A 84 19.76 4.34 14.29
C ALA A 84 18.76 3.23 14.62
N ASN A 85 19.26 2.06 14.93
CA ASN A 85 18.43 0.92 15.34
C ASN A 85 17.75 1.19 16.70
N PHE A 86 16.50 0.74 16.83
CA PHE A 86 15.71 0.97 18.03
C PHE A 86 14.87 -0.24 18.42
N THR A 87 14.47 -0.26 19.69
CA THR A 87 13.56 -1.23 20.29
C THR A 87 12.28 -0.53 20.76
N SER A 88 11.29 -1.31 21.18
CA SER A 88 10.07 -0.75 21.79
C SER A 88 10.35 0.11 23.04
N LYS A 89 11.51 -0.08 23.69
CA LYS A 89 11.88 0.66 24.93
C LYS A 89 12.46 2.04 24.66
N ASN A 90 13.10 2.25 23.51
CA ASN A 90 13.83 3.48 23.20
C ASN A 90 13.36 4.20 21.90
N VAL A 91 12.31 3.69 21.25
CA VAL A 91 11.80 4.20 19.97
C VAL A 91 11.58 5.72 20.01
N MET A 92 10.97 6.25 21.05
CA MET A 92 10.64 7.68 21.16
C MET A 92 11.87 8.61 21.14
N SER A 93 13.00 8.15 21.64
CA SER A 93 14.24 8.92 21.64
C SER A 93 15.11 8.69 20.40
N VAL A 94 15.09 7.47 19.88
CA VAL A 94 15.95 7.10 18.73
C VAL A 94 15.33 7.50 17.42
N LYS A 95 14.02 7.34 17.23
CA LYS A 95 13.29 7.70 16.01
C LYS A 95 13.52 9.16 15.57
N LYS A 96 13.83 10.06 16.49
CA LYS A 96 14.21 11.44 16.19
C LYS A 96 15.49 11.54 15.35
N LYS A 97 16.44 10.60 15.52
CA LYS A 97 17.66 10.54 14.71
C LYS A 97 17.35 10.09 13.30
N ASP A 98 16.52 9.06 13.16
CA ASP A 98 16.09 8.56 11.85
C ASP A 98 15.31 9.64 11.10
N LYS A 99 14.41 10.38 11.79
CA LYS A 99 13.71 11.53 11.21
C LYS A 99 14.67 12.58 10.69
N ALA A 100 15.64 13.01 11.51
CA ALA A 100 16.61 14.02 11.11
C ALA A 100 17.49 13.57 9.92
N ALA A 101 17.87 12.29 9.91
CA ALA A 101 18.63 11.70 8.81
C ALA A 101 17.82 11.66 7.51
N LEU A 102 16.54 11.25 7.58
CA LEU A 102 15.64 11.25 6.43
C LEU A 102 15.41 12.65 5.88
N GLN A 103 15.09 13.62 6.75
CA GLN A 103 14.91 15.02 6.36
C GLN A 103 16.15 15.56 5.62
N LYS A 104 17.34 15.29 6.15
CA LYS A 104 18.60 15.70 5.53
C LYS A 104 18.83 15.01 4.17
N GLU A 105 18.61 13.70 4.07
CA GLU A 105 18.76 12.95 2.81
C GLU A 105 17.84 13.49 1.72
N LEU A 106 16.61 13.87 2.11
CA LEU A 106 15.59 14.34 1.18
C LEU A 106 15.64 15.85 0.89
N GLY A 107 16.57 16.59 1.50
CA GLY A 107 16.67 18.04 1.35
C GLY A 107 15.58 18.84 2.06
N LEU A 108 14.82 18.19 2.95
CA LEU A 108 13.82 18.87 3.78
C LEU A 108 14.50 19.60 4.94
N PRO A 109 13.93 20.70 5.46
CA PRO A 109 14.39 21.33 6.69
C PRO A 109 14.43 20.32 7.85
N VAL A 110 15.59 20.20 8.51
CA VAL A 110 15.75 19.31 9.66
C VAL A 110 15.11 19.95 10.88
N ARG A 111 13.93 19.47 11.25
CA ARG A 111 13.10 19.95 12.34
C ARG A 111 12.55 18.77 13.15
N GLU A 112 12.87 18.72 14.42
CA GLU A 112 12.36 17.69 15.34
C GLU A 112 10.84 17.80 15.54
N ASP A 113 10.34 19.04 15.57
CA ASP A 113 8.93 19.39 15.78
C ASP A 113 8.03 19.25 14.54
N ALA A 114 8.63 19.16 13.34
CA ALA A 114 7.84 18.93 12.13
C ALA A 114 7.14 17.56 12.15
N PHE A 115 5.86 17.56 11.81
CA PHE A 115 5.09 16.30 11.70
C PHE A 115 5.32 15.68 10.32
N VAL A 116 6.05 14.56 10.28
CA VAL A 116 6.41 13.87 9.03
C VAL A 116 5.35 12.80 8.71
N ILE A 117 4.71 12.96 7.55
CA ILE A 117 3.74 12.00 7.01
C ILE A 117 4.42 11.20 5.89
N GLY A 118 4.49 9.88 6.04
CA GLY A 118 5.00 8.97 5.04
C GLY A 118 3.90 8.37 4.17
N VAL A 119 4.16 8.24 2.87
CA VAL A 119 3.32 7.50 1.91
C VAL A 119 4.22 6.56 1.13
N VAL A 120 4.04 5.26 1.30
CA VAL A 120 4.79 4.22 0.57
C VAL A 120 3.78 3.29 -0.08
N SER A 121 3.45 3.53 -1.35
CA SER A 121 2.40 2.78 -2.03
C SER A 121 2.47 2.92 -3.55
N ARG A 122 1.77 2.02 -4.25
CA ARG A 122 1.45 2.23 -5.68
C ARG A 122 0.47 3.39 -5.82
N MET A 123 0.79 4.33 -6.71
CA MET A 123 -0.01 5.53 -6.95
C MET A 123 -1.18 5.23 -7.88
N THR A 124 -2.23 4.66 -7.31
CA THR A 124 -3.46 4.29 -8.01
C THR A 124 -4.69 4.83 -7.30
N GLU A 125 -5.79 4.97 -8.02
CA GLU A 125 -7.08 5.41 -7.44
C GLU A 125 -7.54 4.47 -6.32
N GLN A 126 -7.38 3.15 -6.51
CA GLN A 126 -7.68 2.14 -5.49
C GLN A 126 -6.98 2.38 -4.15
N LYS A 127 -5.84 3.08 -4.15
CA LYS A 127 -5.07 3.45 -2.95
C LYS A 127 -5.41 4.84 -2.41
N GLY A 128 -6.48 5.47 -2.91
CA GLY A 128 -6.96 6.77 -2.45
C GLY A 128 -6.09 7.96 -2.88
N PHE A 129 -5.27 7.81 -3.93
CA PHE A 129 -4.42 8.91 -4.40
C PHE A 129 -5.21 10.07 -5.02
N ASP A 130 -6.42 9.85 -5.47
CA ASP A 130 -7.38 10.89 -5.84
C ASP A 130 -7.74 11.76 -4.63
N LEU A 131 -8.03 11.15 -3.47
CA LEU A 131 -8.33 11.84 -2.22
C LEU A 131 -7.13 12.61 -1.69
N ILE A 132 -5.93 11.99 -1.71
CA ILE A 132 -4.69 12.66 -1.30
C ILE A 132 -4.44 13.88 -2.20
N SER A 133 -4.55 13.73 -3.51
CA SER A 133 -4.33 14.82 -4.47
C SER A 133 -5.31 15.98 -4.23
N TYR A 134 -6.56 15.66 -3.86
CA TYR A 134 -7.59 16.67 -3.59
C TYR A 134 -7.26 17.53 -2.37
N ILE A 135 -6.71 16.94 -1.29
CA ILE A 135 -6.42 17.67 -0.03
C ILE A 135 -5.00 18.20 0.05
N LEU A 136 -4.14 17.88 -0.91
CA LEU A 136 -2.70 18.10 -0.83
C LEU A 136 -2.33 19.58 -0.68
N ASP A 137 -2.99 20.47 -1.43
CA ASP A 137 -2.76 21.92 -1.33
C ASP A 137 -3.09 22.45 0.07
N ASP A 138 -4.22 22.05 0.62
CA ASP A 138 -4.63 22.41 1.98
C ASP A 138 -3.66 21.87 3.02
N MET A 139 -3.19 20.65 2.86
CA MET A 139 -2.21 20.05 3.77
C MET A 139 -0.91 20.87 3.82
N VAL A 140 -0.34 21.18 2.65
CA VAL A 140 0.97 21.84 2.61
C VAL A 140 0.90 23.34 2.92
N THR A 141 -0.25 23.99 2.67
CA THR A 141 -0.41 25.44 2.92
C THR A 141 -0.91 25.77 4.32
N LYS A 142 -1.80 24.93 4.89
CA LYS A 142 -2.47 25.21 6.15
C LYS A 142 -1.89 24.47 7.36
N LEU A 143 -1.13 23.38 7.13
CA LEU A 143 -0.57 22.57 8.20
C LEU A 143 0.94 22.69 8.26
N ASP A 144 1.50 22.51 9.45
CA ASP A 144 2.95 22.42 9.65
C ASP A 144 3.39 20.95 9.56
N VAL A 145 3.41 20.45 8.33
CA VAL A 145 3.73 19.06 8.01
C VAL A 145 4.83 18.97 6.97
N GLN A 146 5.54 17.85 6.98
CA GLN A 146 6.40 17.42 5.88
C GLN A 146 5.83 16.12 5.32
N LEU A 147 5.63 16.06 4.02
CA LEU A 147 5.08 14.91 3.31
C LEU A 147 6.19 14.21 2.52
N VAL A 148 6.39 12.94 2.79
CA VAL A 148 7.41 12.10 2.12
C VAL A 148 6.70 10.99 1.37
N ILE A 149 6.83 10.99 0.04
CA ILE A 149 6.15 10.05 -0.85
C ILE A 149 7.17 9.17 -1.55
N LEU A 150 6.94 7.87 -1.52
CA LEU A 150 7.68 6.85 -2.26
C LEU A 150 6.70 5.95 -3.00
N GLY A 151 6.82 5.85 -4.31
CA GLY A 151 6.01 4.95 -5.11
C GLY A 151 6.00 5.30 -6.58
N THR A 152 5.27 4.53 -7.35
CA THR A 152 5.02 4.76 -8.78
C THR A 152 3.63 4.24 -9.15
N GLY A 153 3.06 4.71 -10.25
CA GLY A 153 1.75 4.25 -10.69
C GLY A 153 1.19 5.02 -11.87
N GLU A 154 0.02 5.62 -11.70
CA GLU A 154 -0.63 6.38 -12.75
C GLU A 154 0.02 7.76 -12.92
N ASN A 155 0.38 8.10 -14.14
CA ASN A 155 1.05 9.37 -14.48
C ASN A 155 0.36 10.62 -13.92
N LYS A 156 -0.97 10.58 -13.80
CA LYS A 156 -1.73 11.71 -13.25
C LYS A 156 -1.33 12.03 -11.81
N TYR A 157 -1.10 11.00 -10.98
CA TYR A 157 -0.69 11.16 -9.59
C TYR A 157 0.81 11.46 -9.48
N GLU A 158 1.64 10.78 -10.25
CA GLU A 158 3.08 11.07 -10.30
C GLU A 158 3.34 12.55 -10.63
N ASN A 159 2.63 13.10 -11.61
CA ASN A 159 2.74 14.50 -12.01
C ASN A 159 2.28 15.47 -10.90
N VAL A 160 1.23 15.13 -10.15
CA VAL A 160 0.79 15.93 -9.00
C VAL A 160 1.90 16.01 -7.96
N PHE A 161 2.49 14.88 -7.57
CA PHE A 161 3.53 14.89 -6.54
C PHE A 161 4.84 15.52 -7.02
N HIS A 162 5.20 15.39 -8.29
CA HIS A 162 6.32 16.15 -8.88
C HIS A 162 6.08 17.67 -8.82
N HIS A 163 4.85 18.10 -9.13
CA HIS A 163 4.48 19.52 -9.05
C HIS A 163 4.60 20.03 -7.61
N PHE A 164 4.01 19.34 -6.63
CA PHE A 164 4.07 19.76 -5.23
C PHE A 164 5.49 19.70 -4.65
N HIS A 165 6.28 18.71 -4.99
CA HIS A 165 7.70 18.66 -4.64
C HIS A 165 8.46 19.90 -5.15
N SER A 166 8.20 20.33 -6.39
CA SER A 166 8.84 21.51 -6.97
C SER A 166 8.32 22.82 -6.37
N GLN A 167 7.04 22.91 -6.03
CA GLN A 167 6.41 24.11 -5.47
C GLN A 167 6.74 24.31 -3.98
N TYR A 168 6.82 23.20 -3.24
CA TYR A 168 7.01 23.21 -1.79
C TYR A 168 8.18 22.32 -1.37
N PRO A 169 9.41 22.61 -1.82
CA PRO A 169 10.57 21.73 -1.58
C PRO A 169 10.91 21.58 -0.08
N ASP A 170 10.51 22.53 0.74
CA ASP A 170 10.70 22.47 2.21
C ASP A 170 9.63 21.62 2.93
N LYS A 171 8.57 21.21 2.22
CA LYS A 171 7.44 20.48 2.81
C LYS A 171 7.15 19.16 2.13
N VAL A 172 7.47 18.99 0.86
CA VAL A 172 7.13 17.80 0.08
C VAL A 172 8.37 17.21 -0.55
N SER A 173 8.64 15.95 -0.25
CA SER A 173 9.64 15.16 -0.97
C SER A 173 8.93 13.96 -1.64
N ALA A 174 9.01 13.90 -2.96
CA ALA A 174 8.45 12.82 -3.75
C ALA A 174 9.53 12.08 -4.53
N TYR A 175 9.67 10.79 -4.29
CA TYR A 175 10.48 9.89 -5.08
C TYR A 175 9.57 8.95 -5.89
N ILE A 176 9.54 9.20 -7.20
CA ILE A 176 8.77 8.36 -8.12
C ILE A 176 9.64 7.16 -8.51
N GLY A 177 9.31 6.01 -7.98
CA GLY A 177 10.07 4.78 -8.20
C GLY A 177 9.91 3.77 -7.06
N TYR A 178 10.66 2.68 -7.14
CA TYR A 178 10.77 1.66 -6.10
C TYR A 178 12.13 1.76 -5.41
N SER A 179 12.14 1.74 -4.10
CA SER A 179 13.36 1.66 -3.29
C SER A 179 13.03 1.10 -1.91
N GLU A 180 13.44 -0.14 -1.68
CA GLU A 180 13.27 -0.83 -0.39
C GLU A 180 14.00 -0.08 0.74
N ALA A 181 15.27 0.22 0.56
CA ALA A 181 16.05 0.96 1.54
C ALA A 181 15.41 2.29 1.94
N ARG A 182 14.81 3.01 0.98
CA ARG A 182 14.11 4.27 1.26
C ARG A 182 12.78 4.03 1.96
N ALA A 183 12.06 2.93 1.65
CA ALA A 183 10.84 2.54 2.35
C ALA A 183 11.13 2.31 3.84
N HIS A 184 12.17 1.55 4.18
CA HIS A 184 12.60 1.31 5.56
C HIS A 184 12.93 2.61 6.30
N LYS A 185 13.65 3.52 5.68
CA LYS A 185 13.95 4.85 6.25
C LYS A 185 12.67 5.65 6.53
N ILE A 186 11.69 5.61 5.61
CA ILE A 186 10.40 6.29 5.79
C ILE A 186 9.64 5.65 6.95
N TYR A 187 9.57 4.31 7.01
CA TYR A 187 8.91 3.59 8.11
C TYR A 187 9.51 3.95 9.47
N ALA A 188 10.84 4.01 9.56
CA ALA A 188 11.52 4.35 10.81
C ALA A 188 11.34 5.82 11.22
N SER A 189 11.13 6.74 10.27
CA SER A 189 11.21 8.19 10.51
C SER A 189 9.87 8.89 10.60
N ALA A 190 8.85 8.44 9.86
CA ALA A 190 7.56 9.13 9.79
C ALA A 190 6.80 9.08 11.13
N ASP A 191 6.13 10.18 11.46
CA ASP A 191 5.24 10.26 12.64
C ASP A 191 3.89 9.61 12.37
N ALA A 192 3.45 9.62 11.11
CA ALA A 192 2.24 8.94 10.66
C ALA A 192 2.41 8.42 9.22
N PHE A 193 1.58 7.43 8.88
CA PHE A 193 1.42 6.95 7.52
C PHE A 193 0.04 7.26 6.98
N LEU A 194 -0.02 7.68 5.73
CA LEU A 194 -1.25 7.82 4.97
C LEU A 194 -1.35 6.63 4.01
N MET A 195 -2.36 5.77 4.25
CA MET A 195 -2.58 4.52 3.53
C MET A 195 -4.02 4.38 3.08
#